data_02cc3fbcca5aac3aba2785cf04d0881a
#
_entry.id   02cc3fbcca5aac3aba2785cf04d0881a
#
_cell.length_a   1.000
_cell.length_b   1.000
_cell.length_c   1.000
_cell.angle_alpha   90.00
_cell.angle_beta   90.00
_cell.angle_gamma   90.00
#
_symmetry.space_group_name_H-M   'P 1'
#
loop_
_entity.id
_entity.type
_entity.pdbx_description
1 polymer ?
#
loop_
_entity_poly.entity_id
_entity_poly.type
_entity_poly.pdbx_seq_one_letter_code
_entity_poly.pdbx_strand_id
1 'polypeptide(L)'
;MSKKIKKTAAIFFFAAFILTPSFAQNNPGEQEELTPEELLELENAEEKKEAEKDRLPQELQQNFIIVEGVRVHELNPQVTNYSSDSQLLNGLFEGLFTTSPVTLEPQYAIAKDFKISRDKKRWTITLRDDVYFSNGEKITAESVRDSWLRLLANPNASYSSLLDIVRGAEAFRTGRGNYDEVGIYATAENVLSIYLNSPANYLPRILCHTAFSVTHSDPRVFSGAYELEFVTERKYILKKNPYYWDRNNVTLERITFVQSENADDNTWYYNTGAVDWVTTIVNQQKLLDPKAIQINANFGTGFLYFRLTDKKPVGSTCSNLWDYPEFRNAVLEAFPWDAMHKKYLIPATTLVYPLSGYPQIDGFDYTDAIEASLKMKDARQKYGVAQEEIIPLVMHVFENEFSEEDEKLLRQSLEPLGVELTIKTTPSYLYYATIASSDADIVATSWIGDFADPLAFLELFHGGSTMNDSGWKDEVFDGLLEKAATASDTERMNLLGQAENILLDSGMVLPLYRSVSSNVIDLTEVGGWYTNAFDIHPLKYLYKKQPKFNSENIVMR
;
A
#
# COMPACT_ATOMS: atom_id res chain seq x y z
N MET A 1 -22.11 -18.51 20.31
CA MET A 1 -21.94 -17.04 20.34
C MET A 1 -21.90 -16.51 21.78
N SER A 2 -21.02 -16.94 22.66
CA SER A 2 -21.02 -16.44 24.06
C SER A 2 -19.71 -16.68 24.83
N LYS A 3 -18.59 -16.99 24.20
CA LYS A 3 -17.32 -17.20 24.93
C LYS A 3 -16.13 -16.33 24.46
N LYS A 4 -16.24 -15.58 23.35
CA LYS A 4 -15.15 -14.71 22.85
C LYS A 4 -15.21 -13.25 23.32
N ILE A 5 -16.38 -12.79 23.83
CA ILE A 5 -16.52 -11.41 24.34
C ILE A 5 -15.95 -11.25 25.77
N LYS A 6 -15.71 -12.37 26.49
CA LYS A 6 -15.16 -12.29 27.86
C LYS A 6 -13.63 -12.19 27.96
N LYS A 7 -12.87 -12.37 26.87
CA LYS A 7 -11.40 -12.25 26.93
C LYS A 7 -10.88 -10.83 26.67
N THR A 8 -11.59 -10.03 25.90
CA THR A 8 -11.20 -8.62 25.65
C THR A 8 -11.52 -7.69 26.83
N ALA A 9 -12.52 -8.05 27.68
CA ALA A 9 -12.83 -7.31 28.89
C ALA A 9 -11.92 -7.65 30.09
N ALA A 10 -11.18 -8.75 30.02
CA ALA A 10 -10.28 -9.19 31.09
C ALA A 10 -8.90 -8.51 31.02
N ILE A 11 -8.49 -7.99 29.88
CA ILE A 11 -7.20 -7.30 29.72
C ILE A 11 -7.26 -5.89 30.30
N PHE A 12 -8.42 -5.22 30.25
CA PHE A 12 -8.60 -3.88 30.86
C PHE A 12 -8.71 -3.89 32.41
N PHE A 13 -8.90 -5.06 33.05
CA PHE A 13 -9.04 -5.16 34.52
C PHE A 13 -7.79 -5.66 35.23
N PHE A 14 -6.76 -6.12 34.51
CA PHE A 14 -5.53 -6.66 35.15
C PHE A 14 -4.42 -5.63 35.35
N ALA A 15 -4.49 -4.46 34.73
CA ALA A 15 -3.56 -3.35 34.97
C ALA A 15 -3.81 -2.61 36.31
N ALA A 16 -4.94 -2.89 36.99
CA ALA A 16 -5.32 -2.23 38.25
C ALA A 16 -5.03 -3.04 39.54
N PHE A 17 -4.36 -4.20 39.47
CA PHE A 17 -4.28 -5.09 40.65
C PHE A 17 -2.89 -5.66 41.00
N ILE A 18 -1.80 -5.00 40.60
CA ILE A 18 -0.46 -5.33 41.11
C ILE A 18 0.14 -4.09 41.78
N LEU A 19 -0.44 -3.69 42.92
CA LEU A 19 0.22 -2.90 43.94
C LEU A 19 -0.46 -3.20 45.27
N THR A 20 0.02 -4.23 45.98
CA THR A 20 -0.21 -4.33 47.43
C THR A 20 1.05 -3.86 48.15
N PRO A 21 0.89 -2.94 49.11
CA PRO A 21 2.01 -2.26 49.73
C PRO A 21 2.57 -3.01 50.90
N SER A 22 3.87 -3.03 51.03
CA SER A 22 4.56 -3.21 52.31
C SER A 22 4.70 -1.83 52.97
N PHE A 23 4.21 -1.73 54.17
CA PHE A 23 4.16 -0.59 55.07
C PHE A 23 5.34 0.39 55.02
N ALA A 24 5.05 1.67 54.79
CA ALA A 24 5.63 2.80 55.50
C ALA A 24 4.71 4.02 55.34
N GLN A 25 4.31 4.60 56.47
CA GLN A 25 3.57 5.86 56.56
C GLN A 25 4.38 7.03 55.99
N ASN A 26 3.77 7.84 55.09
CA ASN A 26 3.67 9.31 55.22
C ASN A 26 3.30 9.99 53.87
N ASN A 27 2.33 10.87 53.96
CA ASN A 27 1.85 11.94 53.07
C ASN A 27 1.03 11.55 51.83
N PRO A 28 -0.14 12.20 51.61
CA PRO A 28 -0.88 12.12 50.38
C PRO A 28 -0.24 13.11 49.35
N GLY A 29 0.72 12.60 48.58
CA GLY A 29 1.26 13.27 47.42
C GLY A 29 0.58 12.73 46.18
N GLU A 30 0.27 13.61 45.28
CA GLU A 30 -0.32 13.38 43.95
C GLU A 30 0.26 12.14 43.30
N GLN A 31 -0.58 11.17 42.98
CA GLN A 31 -0.24 10.14 42.05
C GLN A 31 -0.28 10.83 40.66
N GLU A 32 0.87 11.09 40.08
CA GLU A 32 0.97 11.46 38.66
C GLU A 32 0.37 10.30 37.83
N GLU A 33 -0.83 10.49 37.30
CA GLU A 33 -1.37 9.62 36.29
C GLU A 33 -0.49 9.75 35.05
N LEU A 34 0.10 8.62 34.58
CA LEU A 34 0.90 8.55 33.38
C LEU A 34 0.09 9.08 32.21
N THR A 35 0.71 9.89 31.38
CA THR A 35 0.11 10.37 30.14
C THR A 35 -0.12 9.20 29.18
N PRO A 36 -1.05 9.31 28.23
CA PRO A 36 -1.25 8.28 27.21
C PRO A 36 0.04 7.93 26.42
N GLU A 37 0.96 8.89 26.27
CA GLU A 37 2.26 8.69 25.63
C GLU A 37 3.20 7.86 26.51
N GLU A 38 3.27 8.12 27.81
CA GLU A 38 4.07 7.34 28.76
C GLU A 38 3.53 5.91 28.94
N LEU A 39 2.21 5.73 28.90
CA LEU A 39 1.59 4.39 28.90
C LEU A 39 1.95 3.60 27.65
N LEU A 40 1.93 4.24 26.48
CA LEU A 40 2.30 3.62 25.22
C LEU A 40 3.80 3.26 25.17
N GLU A 41 4.66 4.11 25.74
CA GLU A 41 6.10 3.80 25.86
C GLU A 41 6.36 2.63 26.80
N LEU A 42 5.60 2.51 27.89
CA LEU A 42 5.70 1.38 28.82
C LEU A 42 5.19 0.08 28.18
N GLU A 43 4.05 0.11 27.49
CA GLU A 43 3.52 -1.05 26.75
C GLU A 43 4.51 -1.52 25.66
N ASN A 44 5.05 -0.60 24.86
CA ASN A 44 6.06 -0.90 23.87
C ASN A 44 7.36 -1.48 24.47
N ALA A 45 7.75 -1.00 25.67
CA ALA A 45 8.93 -1.51 26.37
C ALA A 45 8.71 -2.91 26.96
N GLU A 46 7.49 -3.21 27.42
CA GLU A 46 7.12 -4.54 27.91
C GLU A 46 7.00 -5.55 26.76
N GLU A 47 6.35 -5.18 25.65
CA GLU A 47 6.29 -6.02 24.45
C GLU A 47 7.69 -6.33 23.89
N LYS A 48 8.59 -5.35 23.89
CA LYS A 48 9.97 -5.54 23.46
C LYS A 48 10.73 -6.50 24.38
N LYS A 49 10.52 -6.43 25.69
CA LYS A 49 11.12 -7.37 26.66
C LYS A 49 10.56 -8.79 26.54
N GLU A 50 9.26 -8.92 26.25
CA GLU A 50 8.63 -10.22 26.05
C GLU A 50 9.10 -10.86 24.75
N ALA A 51 9.21 -10.08 23.68
CA ALA A 51 9.76 -10.49 22.40
C ALA A 51 11.23 -10.96 22.52
N GLU A 52 12.06 -10.32 23.36
CA GLU A 52 13.43 -10.74 23.61
C GLU A 52 13.53 -12.10 24.32
N LYS A 53 12.59 -12.42 25.19
CA LYS A 53 12.55 -13.71 25.91
C LYS A 53 12.13 -14.87 25.01
N ASP A 54 11.30 -14.61 24.01
CA ASP A 54 10.77 -15.62 23.10
C ASP A 54 11.67 -15.88 21.88
N ARG A 55 12.76 -15.12 21.69
CA ARG A 55 13.68 -15.30 20.55
C ARG A 55 14.53 -16.56 20.69
N LEU A 56 14.70 -17.28 19.58
CA LEU A 56 15.74 -18.31 19.47
C LEU A 56 17.14 -17.69 19.65
N PRO A 57 18.12 -18.45 20.19
CA PRO A 57 19.52 -18.03 20.17
C PRO A 57 19.98 -17.61 18.78
N GLN A 58 20.86 -16.61 18.71
CA GLN A 58 21.34 -16.02 17.45
C GLN A 58 21.92 -17.06 16.48
N GLU A 59 22.56 -18.11 17.01
CA GLU A 59 23.14 -19.21 16.21
C GLU A 59 22.08 -19.99 15.41
N LEU A 60 20.82 -19.97 15.85
CA LEU A 60 19.71 -20.66 15.21
C LEU A 60 18.89 -19.74 14.30
N GLN A 61 19.18 -18.45 14.27
CA GLN A 61 18.51 -17.45 13.43
C GLN A 61 19.24 -17.20 12.10
N GLN A 62 19.71 -18.25 11.44
CA GLN A 62 20.60 -18.10 10.29
C GLN A 62 19.86 -17.72 9.01
N ASN A 63 18.70 -18.28 8.76
CA ASN A 63 18.00 -18.09 7.50
C ASN A 63 16.49 -18.14 7.70
N PHE A 64 15.79 -17.26 7.00
CA PHE A 64 14.32 -17.20 6.94
C PHE A 64 13.90 -17.29 5.47
N ILE A 65 13.03 -18.22 5.14
CA ILE A 65 12.68 -18.51 3.75
C ILE A 65 11.22 -18.13 3.48
N ILE A 66 11.03 -17.25 2.50
CA ILE A 66 9.74 -16.74 2.04
C ILE A 66 9.47 -17.30 0.65
N VAL A 67 8.30 -17.89 0.44
CA VAL A 67 7.81 -18.25 -0.91
C VAL A 67 6.84 -17.19 -1.38
N GLU A 68 7.08 -16.68 -2.57
CA GLU A 68 6.23 -15.67 -3.23
C GLU A 68 5.85 -16.08 -4.65
N GLY A 69 4.92 -15.36 -5.28
CA GLY A 69 4.56 -15.54 -6.69
C GLY A 69 5.69 -15.21 -7.64
N VAL A 70 5.70 -15.84 -8.82
CA VAL A 70 6.74 -15.62 -9.85
C VAL A 70 6.63 -14.23 -10.44
N ARG A 71 7.71 -13.47 -10.37
CA ARG A 71 7.83 -12.11 -10.91
C ARG A 71 9.29 -11.67 -11.01
N VAL A 72 9.54 -10.64 -11.78
CA VAL A 72 10.81 -9.90 -11.73
C VAL A 72 10.59 -8.67 -10.84
N HIS A 73 11.32 -8.60 -9.72
CA HIS A 73 11.27 -7.42 -8.85
C HIS A 73 11.97 -6.23 -9.49
N GLU A 74 11.34 -5.07 -9.43
CA GLU A 74 12.03 -3.80 -9.61
C GLU A 74 12.78 -3.45 -8.31
N LEU A 75 14.11 -3.40 -8.38
CA LEU A 75 14.96 -3.14 -7.22
C LEU A 75 15.23 -1.66 -6.97
N ASN A 76 14.74 -0.78 -7.83
CA ASN A 76 14.78 0.65 -7.60
C ASN A 76 13.50 1.11 -6.88
N PRO A 77 13.55 1.47 -5.58
CA PRO A 77 12.36 1.86 -4.83
C PRO A 77 11.68 3.11 -5.37
N GLN A 78 12.39 3.92 -6.17
CA GLN A 78 11.88 5.17 -6.73
C GLN A 78 11.04 4.97 -7.99
N VAL A 79 11.03 3.77 -8.58
CA VAL A 79 10.36 3.48 -9.87
C VAL A 79 9.14 2.60 -9.67
N THR A 80 9.23 1.59 -8.83
CA THR A 80 8.13 0.63 -8.63
C THR A 80 6.93 1.23 -7.91
N ASN A 81 5.75 0.72 -8.26
CA ASN A 81 4.49 0.95 -7.55
C ASN A 81 3.80 -0.37 -7.16
N TYR A 82 4.55 -1.48 -7.13
CA TYR A 82 4.01 -2.80 -6.78
C TYR A 82 4.24 -3.10 -5.29
N SER A 83 3.16 -3.41 -4.57
CA SER A 83 3.21 -3.77 -3.14
C SER A 83 4.13 -4.95 -2.85
N SER A 84 4.19 -5.93 -3.77
CA SER A 84 5.07 -7.09 -3.66
C SER A 84 6.57 -6.74 -3.76
N ASP A 85 6.96 -5.69 -4.50
CA ASP A 85 8.33 -5.17 -4.46
C ASP A 85 8.61 -4.50 -3.12
N SER A 86 7.62 -3.78 -2.57
CA SER A 86 7.75 -3.08 -1.30
C SER A 86 8.12 -4.02 -0.15
N GLN A 87 7.63 -5.28 -0.14
CA GLN A 87 8.00 -6.26 0.89
C GLN A 87 9.51 -6.57 0.87
N LEU A 88 10.13 -6.73 -0.30
CA LEU A 88 11.57 -6.95 -0.45
C LEU A 88 12.36 -5.65 -0.22
N LEU A 89 11.87 -4.54 -0.79
CA LEU A 89 12.56 -3.25 -0.76
C LEU A 89 12.64 -2.64 0.64
N ASN A 90 11.66 -2.88 1.51
CA ASN A 90 11.75 -2.40 2.90
C ASN A 90 12.83 -3.13 3.73
N GLY A 91 13.36 -4.25 3.24
CA GLY A 91 14.57 -4.86 3.79
C GLY A 91 15.85 -4.17 3.31
N LEU A 92 15.87 -3.74 2.04
CA LEU A 92 17.04 -3.17 1.37
C LEU A 92 17.18 -1.65 1.61
N PHE A 93 16.08 -0.94 1.76
CA PHE A 93 16.08 0.52 1.87
C PHE A 93 15.32 1.00 3.11
N GLU A 94 15.74 2.14 3.62
CA GLU A 94 15.08 2.82 4.73
C GLU A 94 14.95 4.32 4.44
N GLY A 95 13.80 4.88 4.86
CA GLY A 95 13.50 6.30 4.75
C GLY A 95 13.80 7.08 6.02
N LEU A 96 13.39 8.34 6.07
CA LEU A 96 13.44 9.14 7.30
C LEU A 96 12.48 8.58 8.36
N PHE A 97 11.35 8.08 7.91
CA PHE A 97 10.33 7.43 8.71
C PHE A 97 10.04 6.04 8.17
N THR A 98 9.48 5.18 9.01
CA THR A 98 8.98 3.87 8.66
C THR A 98 7.58 3.68 9.26
N THR A 99 6.78 2.81 8.69
CA THR A 99 5.45 2.51 9.21
C THR A 99 5.56 1.51 10.37
N SER A 100 4.89 1.79 11.49
CA SER A 100 4.69 0.81 12.55
C SER A 100 3.90 -0.38 11.99
N PRO A 101 4.38 -1.61 12.12
CA PRO A 101 3.64 -2.79 11.62
C PRO A 101 2.37 -3.09 12.42
N VAL A 102 2.20 -2.46 13.59
CA VAL A 102 1.05 -2.66 14.48
C VAL A 102 0.02 -1.55 14.34
N THR A 103 0.46 -0.28 14.44
CA THR A 103 -0.45 0.88 14.46
C THR A 103 -0.62 1.55 13.09
N LEU A 104 0.25 1.24 12.13
CA LEU A 104 0.39 1.87 10.81
C LEU A 104 0.74 3.36 10.85
N GLU A 105 1.07 3.88 12.03
CA GLU A 105 1.52 5.26 12.19
C GLU A 105 3.03 5.41 11.89
N PRO A 106 3.48 6.59 11.46
CA PRO A 106 4.89 6.86 11.23
C PRO A 106 5.74 6.70 12.49
N GLN A 107 6.86 6.03 12.35
CA GLN A 107 7.91 5.92 13.37
C GLN A 107 9.22 6.48 12.84
N TYR A 108 10.06 6.97 13.74
CA TYR A 108 11.41 7.42 13.38
C TYR A 108 12.26 6.24 12.87
N ALA A 109 12.95 6.46 11.73
CA ALA A 109 13.89 5.51 11.14
C ALA A 109 15.28 6.18 11.04
N ILE A 110 15.71 6.67 9.87
CA ILE A 110 16.95 7.45 9.74
C ILE A 110 16.84 8.81 10.47
N ALA A 111 15.65 9.38 10.53
CA ALA A 111 15.38 10.54 11.38
C ALA A 111 15.36 10.15 12.88
N LYS A 112 15.78 11.06 13.75
CA LYS A 112 15.65 10.91 15.23
C LYS A 112 14.75 11.96 15.85
N ASP A 113 14.47 13.07 15.16
CA ASP A 113 13.61 14.15 15.65
C ASP A 113 13.19 15.05 14.49
N PHE A 114 12.09 15.78 14.64
CA PHE A 114 11.71 16.86 13.75
C PHE A 114 11.08 18.04 14.50
N LYS A 115 11.16 19.22 13.88
CA LYS A 115 10.50 20.44 14.34
C LYS A 115 9.74 21.08 13.20
N ILE A 116 8.53 21.58 13.50
CA ILE A 116 7.69 22.27 12.54
C ILE A 116 7.64 23.76 12.89
N SER A 117 7.77 24.63 11.90
CA SER A 117 7.63 26.09 12.09
C SER A 117 6.19 26.47 12.47
N ARG A 118 6.02 27.68 13.03
CA ARG A 118 4.71 28.17 13.48
C ARG A 118 3.66 28.22 12.36
N ASP A 119 4.08 28.51 11.13
CA ASP A 119 3.24 28.54 9.92
C ASP A 119 3.03 27.14 9.32
N LYS A 120 3.59 26.10 9.94
CA LYS A 120 3.55 24.70 9.53
C LYS A 120 4.09 24.41 8.12
N LYS A 121 4.82 25.34 7.52
CA LYS A 121 5.37 25.20 6.16
C LYS A 121 6.84 24.81 6.11
N ARG A 122 7.56 24.84 7.25
CA ARG A 122 8.95 24.38 7.30
C ARG A 122 9.08 23.25 8.31
N TRP A 123 9.61 22.15 7.83
CA TRP A 123 10.00 20.99 8.62
C TRP A 123 11.52 20.98 8.74
N THR A 124 12.03 20.83 9.95
CA THR A 124 13.46 20.68 10.21
C THR A 124 13.64 19.31 10.83
N ILE A 125 14.20 18.38 10.07
CA ILE A 125 14.37 16.98 10.44
C ILE A 125 15.83 16.75 10.83
N THR A 126 16.05 16.15 12.00
CA THR A 126 17.37 15.80 12.49
C THR A 126 17.61 14.31 12.28
N LEU A 127 18.65 13.96 11.55
CA LEU A 127 19.06 12.58 11.31
C LEU A 127 19.81 12.02 12.53
N ARG A 128 19.83 10.70 12.66
CA ARG A 128 20.71 9.98 13.58
C ARG A 128 22.18 10.24 13.21
N ASP A 129 23.06 10.14 14.16
CA ASP A 129 24.50 10.39 13.94
C ASP A 129 25.24 9.12 13.47
N ASP A 130 24.63 7.95 13.63
CA ASP A 130 25.17 6.61 13.41
C ASP A 130 24.52 5.87 12.22
N VAL A 131 24.01 6.60 11.24
CA VAL A 131 23.41 6.04 10.03
C VAL A 131 24.40 5.95 8.88
N TYR A 132 24.50 4.75 8.29
CA TYR A 132 25.44 4.46 7.21
C TYR A 132 24.77 3.60 6.13
N PHE A 133 25.24 3.76 4.90
CA PHE A 133 24.94 2.83 3.81
C PHE A 133 25.66 1.48 4.01
N SER A 134 25.26 0.46 3.24
CA SER A 134 25.83 -0.88 3.30
C SER A 134 27.33 -0.96 2.90
N ASN A 135 27.85 0.06 2.21
CA ASN A 135 29.28 0.19 1.89
C ASN A 135 30.08 0.91 3.00
N GLY A 136 29.44 1.34 4.09
CA GLY A 136 30.05 2.08 5.20
C GLY A 136 30.13 3.60 5.01
N GLU A 137 29.63 4.15 3.90
CA GLU A 137 29.51 5.59 3.72
C GLU A 137 28.41 6.15 4.63
N LYS A 138 28.66 7.32 5.25
CA LYS A 138 27.71 7.96 6.15
C LYS A 138 26.51 8.51 5.38
N ILE A 139 25.30 8.26 5.88
CA ILE A 139 24.08 8.89 5.39
C ILE A 139 23.98 10.30 6.02
N THR A 140 23.94 11.31 5.18
CA THR A 140 23.87 12.72 5.58
C THR A 140 22.59 13.37 5.07
N ALA A 141 22.29 14.59 5.53
CA ALA A 141 21.18 15.38 4.99
C ALA A 141 21.32 15.64 3.48
N GLU A 142 22.56 15.75 2.97
CA GLU A 142 22.82 15.85 1.54
C GLU A 142 22.48 14.55 0.82
N SER A 143 22.80 13.37 1.39
CA SER A 143 22.41 12.08 0.82
C SER A 143 20.89 11.97 0.64
N VAL A 144 20.10 12.44 1.62
CA VAL A 144 18.62 12.47 1.54
C VAL A 144 18.17 13.42 0.43
N ARG A 145 18.71 14.65 0.42
CA ARG A 145 18.40 15.66 -0.60
C ARG A 145 18.67 15.12 -2.01
N ASP A 146 19.84 14.58 -2.23
CA ASP A 146 20.25 14.06 -3.54
C ASP A 146 19.39 12.86 -3.97
N SER A 147 19.02 12.00 -3.03
CA SER A 147 18.10 10.89 -3.27
C SER A 147 16.74 11.39 -3.79
N TRP A 148 16.15 12.38 -3.12
CA TRP A 148 14.84 12.90 -3.50
C TRP A 148 14.89 13.78 -4.75
N LEU A 149 16.01 14.47 -5.02
CA LEU A 149 16.19 15.17 -6.30
C LEU A 149 16.32 14.18 -7.47
N ARG A 150 16.96 13.00 -7.28
CA ARG A 150 16.96 11.94 -8.29
C ARG A 150 15.56 11.38 -8.54
N LEU A 151 14.76 11.18 -7.49
CA LEU A 151 13.35 10.80 -7.62
C LEU A 151 12.59 11.82 -8.47
N LEU A 152 12.67 13.11 -8.14
CA LEU A 152 11.95 14.16 -8.84
C LEU A 152 12.40 14.33 -10.31
N ALA A 153 13.68 14.07 -10.60
CA ALA A 153 14.23 14.14 -11.95
C ALA A 153 13.90 12.91 -12.82
N ASN A 154 13.41 11.84 -12.23
CA ASN A 154 13.15 10.59 -12.94
C ASN A 154 11.71 10.57 -13.51
N PRO A 155 11.52 10.58 -14.84
CA PRO A 155 10.19 10.58 -15.44
C PRO A 155 9.40 9.27 -15.18
N ASN A 156 10.09 8.20 -14.78
CA ASN A 156 9.48 6.91 -14.45
C ASN A 156 9.18 6.76 -12.96
N ALA A 157 9.40 7.79 -12.14
CA ALA A 157 9.14 7.75 -10.70
C ALA A 157 7.65 7.92 -10.42
N SER A 158 6.95 6.81 -10.18
CA SER A 158 5.49 6.77 -10.00
C SER A 158 4.98 7.67 -8.87
N TYR A 159 5.76 7.82 -7.77
CA TYR A 159 5.35 8.59 -6.59
C TYR A 159 5.95 9.99 -6.51
N SER A 160 6.62 10.48 -7.58
CA SER A 160 7.31 11.77 -7.53
C SER A 160 6.35 12.95 -7.29
N SER A 161 5.10 12.87 -7.77
CA SER A 161 4.07 13.92 -7.56
C SER A 161 3.66 14.09 -6.10
N LEU A 162 3.82 13.08 -5.25
CA LEU A 162 3.55 13.23 -3.81
C LEU A 162 4.48 14.24 -3.12
N LEU A 163 5.64 14.55 -3.73
CA LEU A 163 6.52 15.63 -3.27
C LEU A 163 6.16 17.01 -3.86
N ASP A 164 5.14 17.16 -4.68
CA ASP A 164 4.70 18.45 -5.24
C ASP A 164 4.23 19.43 -4.15
N ILE A 165 3.91 18.91 -2.96
CA ILE A 165 3.70 19.72 -1.75
C ILE A 165 4.96 20.48 -1.31
N VAL A 166 6.16 20.05 -1.72
CA VAL A 166 7.43 20.72 -1.47
C VAL A 166 7.60 21.85 -2.46
N ARG A 167 7.99 23.02 -1.97
CA ARG A 167 8.20 24.22 -2.78
C ARG A 167 9.17 23.94 -3.93
N GLY A 168 8.74 24.27 -5.15
CA GLY A 168 9.56 24.13 -6.37
C GLY A 168 9.69 22.69 -6.89
N ALA A 169 9.21 21.68 -6.17
CA ALA A 169 9.35 20.28 -6.59
C ALA A 169 8.59 19.97 -7.89
N GLU A 170 7.31 20.39 -8.00
CA GLU A 170 6.52 20.24 -9.23
C GLU A 170 7.18 20.94 -10.43
N ALA A 171 7.63 22.17 -10.25
CA ALA A 171 8.29 22.92 -11.33
C ALA A 171 9.57 22.22 -11.80
N PHE A 172 10.38 21.69 -10.88
CA PHE A 172 11.58 20.93 -11.20
C PHE A 172 11.21 19.61 -11.92
N ARG A 173 10.30 18.81 -11.37
CA ARG A 173 9.84 17.53 -11.93
C ARG A 173 9.31 17.67 -13.34
N THR A 174 8.60 18.77 -13.63
CA THR A 174 8.00 19.04 -14.95
C THR A 174 8.92 19.81 -15.90
N GLY A 175 10.18 20.05 -15.53
CA GLY A 175 11.17 20.74 -16.36
C GLY A 175 10.99 22.26 -16.46
N ARG A 176 10.18 22.86 -15.58
CA ARG A 176 9.91 24.31 -15.52
C ARG A 176 10.76 25.04 -14.48
N GLY A 177 11.50 24.32 -13.63
CA GLY A 177 12.33 24.86 -12.55
C GLY A 177 13.68 24.16 -12.46
N ASN A 178 14.53 24.64 -11.56
CA ASN A 178 15.86 24.10 -11.32
C ASN A 178 15.93 23.37 -9.97
N TYR A 179 16.87 22.43 -9.85
CA TYR A 179 17.08 21.64 -8.63
C TYR A 179 17.38 22.49 -7.39
N ASP A 180 18.02 23.66 -7.57
CA ASP A 180 18.33 24.59 -6.47
C ASP A 180 17.10 25.31 -5.89
N GLU A 181 16.00 25.36 -6.66
CA GLU A 181 14.74 25.98 -6.27
C GLU A 181 13.85 25.03 -5.45
N VAL A 182 14.18 23.73 -5.45
CA VAL A 182 13.45 22.73 -4.66
C VAL A 182 13.70 22.97 -3.18
N GLY A 183 12.64 23.11 -2.42
CA GLY A 183 12.64 23.45 -1.00
C GLY A 183 13.17 22.35 -0.06
N ILE A 184 14.23 21.65 -0.45
CA ILE A 184 14.91 20.62 0.33
C ILE A 184 16.37 21.02 0.49
N TYR A 185 16.79 21.31 1.72
CA TYR A 185 18.13 21.82 1.99
C TYR A 185 18.82 21.05 3.12
N ALA A 186 20.04 20.60 2.88
CA ALA A 186 20.94 20.13 3.92
C ALA A 186 21.54 21.36 4.63
N THR A 187 21.01 21.71 5.79
CA THR A 187 21.45 22.91 6.55
C THR A 187 22.59 22.61 7.51
N ALA A 188 22.82 21.34 7.82
CA ALA A 188 24.00 20.78 8.49
C ALA A 188 24.15 19.32 8.04
N GLU A 189 25.25 18.68 8.41
CA GLU A 189 25.53 17.30 8.02
C GLU A 189 24.37 16.34 8.33
N ASN A 190 23.72 16.53 9.49
CA ASN A 190 22.61 15.72 9.95
C ASN A 190 21.27 16.49 10.07
N VAL A 191 21.13 17.67 9.44
CA VAL A 191 19.91 18.47 9.52
C VAL A 191 19.36 18.79 8.13
N LEU A 192 18.18 18.27 7.85
CA LEU A 192 17.43 18.53 6.62
C LEU A 192 16.31 19.54 6.90
N SER A 193 16.21 20.58 6.09
CA SER A 193 15.08 21.53 6.11
C SER A 193 14.24 21.36 4.86
N ILE A 194 12.92 21.13 5.04
CA ILE A 194 11.95 20.98 3.96
C ILE A 194 10.98 22.15 4.03
N TYR A 195 10.80 22.85 2.92
CA TYR A 195 9.85 23.96 2.79
C TYR A 195 8.68 23.55 1.92
N LEU A 196 7.47 23.64 2.47
CA LEU A 196 6.24 23.26 1.82
C LEU A 196 5.52 24.48 1.20
N ASN A 197 4.74 24.24 0.16
CA ASN A 197 3.85 25.22 -0.45
C ASN A 197 2.71 25.58 0.52
N SER A 198 2.20 24.59 1.22
CA SER A 198 1.10 24.66 2.18
C SER A 198 1.39 23.78 3.40
N PRO A 199 0.72 23.98 4.55
CA PRO A 199 0.80 23.06 5.67
C PRO A 199 0.37 21.64 5.28
N ALA A 200 1.17 20.62 5.67
CA ALA A 200 0.85 19.20 5.40
C ALA A 200 1.26 18.36 6.60
N ASN A 201 0.33 18.15 7.55
CA ASN A 201 0.59 17.34 8.75
C ASN A 201 0.80 15.85 8.41
N TYR A 202 0.33 15.41 7.24
CA TYR A 202 0.46 14.04 6.75
C TYR A 202 1.83 13.74 6.09
N LEU A 203 2.74 14.70 6.01
CA LEU A 203 4.08 14.52 5.40
C LEU A 203 4.83 13.29 5.94
N PRO A 204 4.90 12.99 7.25
CA PRO A 204 5.56 11.78 7.73
C PRO A 204 4.93 10.48 7.22
N ARG A 205 3.61 10.44 7.00
CA ARG A 205 2.92 9.28 6.44
C ARG A 205 3.37 9.01 5.00
N ILE A 206 3.43 10.03 4.16
CA ILE A 206 3.99 9.93 2.80
C ILE A 206 5.44 9.43 2.85
N LEU A 207 6.27 10.00 3.73
CA LEU A 207 7.70 9.68 3.83
C LEU A 207 8.00 8.29 4.41
N CYS A 208 7.00 7.54 4.87
CA CYS A 208 7.13 6.13 5.22
C CYS A 208 7.20 5.22 3.99
N HIS A 209 6.70 5.67 2.83
CA HIS A 209 6.67 4.85 1.63
C HIS A 209 8.10 4.62 1.09
N THR A 210 8.36 3.41 0.59
CA THR A 210 9.69 2.97 0.11
C THR A 210 10.27 3.85 -0.99
N ALA A 211 9.44 4.49 -1.82
CA ALA A 211 9.88 5.44 -2.85
C ALA A 211 10.69 6.62 -2.28
N PHE A 212 10.43 7.03 -1.04
CA PHE A 212 11.11 8.12 -0.34
C PHE A 212 12.27 7.65 0.54
N SER A 213 12.64 6.38 0.45
CA SER A 213 13.84 5.85 1.09
C SER A 213 15.10 6.54 0.58
N VAL A 214 16.13 6.55 1.42
CA VAL A 214 17.41 7.15 1.05
C VAL A 214 18.18 6.20 0.16
N THR A 215 18.32 6.54 -1.11
CA THR A 215 19.07 5.76 -2.10
C THR A 215 20.47 6.32 -2.32
N HIS A 216 21.42 5.45 -2.63
CA HIS A 216 22.76 5.82 -3.07
C HIS A 216 22.81 5.97 -4.60
N SER A 217 23.84 6.64 -5.13
CA SER A 217 24.07 6.74 -6.59
C SER A 217 24.47 5.40 -7.22
N ASP A 218 25.16 4.52 -6.48
CA ASP A 218 25.39 3.12 -6.87
C ASP A 218 24.17 2.29 -6.44
N PRO A 219 23.42 1.66 -7.37
CA PRO A 219 22.22 0.89 -7.07
C PRO A 219 22.48 -0.40 -6.27
N ARG A 220 23.74 -0.76 -6.03
CA ARG A 220 24.13 -1.92 -5.21
C ARG A 220 24.42 -1.55 -3.76
N VAL A 221 24.22 -0.29 -3.40
CA VAL A 221 24.46 0.24 -2.06
C VAL A 221 23.13 0.57 -1.41
N PHE A 222 22.87 -0.03 -0.26
CA PHE A 222 21.57 -0.03 0.40
C PHE A 222 21.59 0.76 1.71
N SER A 223 20.43 1.33 2.09
CA SER A 223 20.29 2.07 3.36
C SER A 223 19.56 1.27 4.45
N GLY A 224 18.99 0.10 4.11
CA GLY A 224 18.16 -0.70 4.98
C GLY A 224 18.90 -1.72 5.84
N ALA A 225 18.13 -2.52 6.56
CA ALA A 225 18.61 -3.54 7.48
C ALA A 225 19.36 -4.71 6.80
N TYR A 226 19.11 -4.87 5.51
CA TYR A 226 19.69 -5.93 4.69
C TYR A 226 20.34 -5.34 3.44
N GLU A 227 21.24 -6.11 2.85
CA GLU A 227 21.83 -5.88 1.53
C GLU A 227 21.60 -7.11 0.64
N LEU A 228 21.59 -6.90 -0.67
CA LEU A 228 21.40 -7.97 -1.63
C LEU A 228 22.68 -8.78 -1.78
N GLU A 229 22.63 -10.07 -1.44
CA GLU A 229 23.78 -10.98 -1.55
C GLU A 229 23.80 -11.67 -2.91
N PHE A 230 22.63 -12.13 -3.39
CA PHE A 230 22.54 -12.94 -4.60
C PHE A 230 21.17 -12.86 -5.25
N VAL A 231 21.12 -12.88 -6.59
CA VAL A 231 19.89 -12.88 -7.39
C VAL A 231 20.00 -13.91 -8.50
N THR A 232 18.92 -14.66 -8.68
CA THR A 232 18.67 -15.49 -9.87
C THR A 232 17.29 -15.15 -10.42
N GLU A 233 16.87 -15.83 -11.50
CA GLU A 233 15.53 -15.66 -12.08
C GLU A 233 14.39 -15.90 -11.07
N ARG A 234 14.60 -16.75 -10.04
CA ARG A 234 13.56 -17.17 -9.10
C ARG A 234 13.98 -17.12 -7.63
N LYS A 235 15.06 -16.40 -7.34
CA LYS A 235 15.57 -16.36 -5.97
C LYS A 235 16.30 -15.06 -5.68
N TYR A 236 15.95 -14.43 -4.57
CA TYR A 236 16.63 -13.27 -4.01
C TYR A 236 17.13 -13.62 -2.61
N ILE A 237 18.41 -13.39 -2.35
CA ILE A 237 19.01 -13.62 -1.04
C ILE A 237 19.48 -12.30 -0.48
N LEU A 238 18.92 -11.94 0.67
CA LEU A 238 19.30 -10.79 1.46
C LEU A 238 20.17 -11.25 2.62
N LYS A 239 21.24 -10.53 2.91
CA LYS A 239 22.02 -10.72 4.13
C LYS A 239 21.99 -9.47 4.98
N LYS A 240 22.12 -9.64 6.29
CA LYS A 240 22.12 -8.56 7.27
C LYS A 240 23.20 -7.52 6.95
N ASN A 241 22.82 -6.26 6.92
CA ASN A 241 23.72 -5.13 6.70
C ASN A 241 24.53 -4.85 7.98
N PRO A 242 25.87 -4.99 7.96
CA PRO A 242 26.70 -4.79 9.15
C PRO A 242 26.79 -3.33 9.60
N TYR A 243 26.46 -2.39 8.72
CA TYR A 243 26.50 -0.94 8.98
C TYR A 243 25.15 -0.35 9.35
N TYR A 244 24.07 -1.15 9.36
CA TYR A 244 22.74 -0.67 9.70
C TYR A 244 22.72 -0.15 11.15
N TRP A 245 22.14 1.03 11.36
CA TRP A 245 22.15 1.72 12.66
C TRP A 245 21.49 0.89 13.78
N ASP A 246 20.40 0.16 13.45
CA ASP A 246 19.65 -0.67 14.41
C ASP A 246 20.00 -2.17 14.28
N ARG A 247 21.18 -2.49 13.75
CA ARG A 247 21.61 -3.88 13.48
C ARG A 247 21.53 -4.83 14.67
N ASN A 248 21.62 -4.30 15.90
CA ASN A 248 21.55 -5.11 17.10
C ASN A 248 20.14 -5.66 17.37
N ASN A 249 19.10 -5.01 16.84
CA ASN A 249 17.72 -5.45 16.91
C ASN A 249 17.29 -6.30 15.69
N VAL A 250 18.08 -6.32 14.63
CA VAL A 250 17.86 -7.20 13.47
C VAL A 250 18.36 -8.60 13.82
N THR A 251 17.46 -9.55 13.88
CA THR A 251 17.75 -10.90 14.41
C THR A 251 18.18 -11.89 13.34
N LEU A 252 17.53 -11.88 12.17
CA LEU A 252 17.80 -12.82 11.09
C LEU A 252 19.06 -12.42 10.33
N GLU A 253 20.00 -13.38 10.15
CA GLU A 253 21.23 -13.13 9.41
C GLU A 253 21.00 -13.11 7.89
N ARG A 254 20.02 -13.88 7.42
CA ARG A 254 19.71 -14.01 5.99
C ARG A 254 18.23 -14.23 5.77
N ILE A 255 17.71 -13.62 4.71
CA ILE A 255 16.34 -13.83 4.24
C ILE A 255 16.41 -14.27 2.78
N THR A 256 15.68 -15.33 2.45
CA THR A 256 15.66 -15.88 1.09
C THR A 256 14.24 -15.82 0.56
N PHE A 257 14.01 -15.08 -0.51
CA PHE A 257 12.79 -15.14 -1.31
C PHE A 257 12.95 -16.20 -2.39
N VAL A 258 11.99 -17.11 -2.50
CA VAL A 258 11.91 -18.15 -3.51
C VAL A 258 10.61 -18.00 -4.25
N GLN A 259 10.64 -18.01 -5.57
CA GLN A 259 9.45 -17.80 -6.40
C GLN A 259 8.85 -19.10 -6.90
N SER A 260 7.55 -19.29 -6.69
CA SER A 260 6.80 -20.49 -7.10
C SER A 260 5.33 -20.15 -7.34
N GLU A 261 4.76 -20.77 -8.41
CA GLU A 261 3.32 -20.74 -8.73
C GLU A 261 2.64 -22.11 -8.49
N ASN A 262 3.35 -23.08 -7.94
CA ASN A 262 2.80 -24.41 -7.70
C ASN A 262 2.25 -24.50 -6.27
N ALA A 263 0.90 -24.50 -6.15
CA ALA A 263 0.22 -24.57 -4.86
C ALA A 263 0.56 -25.84 -4.05
N ASP A 264 0.73 -26.99 -4.72
CA ASP A 264 1.06 -28.26 -4.05
C ASP A 264 2.50 -28.26 -3.52
N ASP A 265 3.46 -27.75 -4.31
CA ASP A 265 4.84 -27.64 -3.90
C ASP A 265 4.99 -26.64 -2.74
N ASN A 266 4.32 -25.48 -2.83
CA ASN A 266 4.33 -24.47 -1.77
C ASN A 266 3.79 -25.03 -0.46
N THR A 267 2.70 -25.78 -0.53
CA THR A 267 2.10 -26.47 0.63
C THR A 267 3.03 -27.51 1.20
N TRP A 268 3.69 -28.31 0.34
CA TRP A 268 4.65 -29.32 0.78
C TRP A 268 5.87 -28.70 1.45
N TYR A 269 6.45 -27.65 0.87
CA TYR A 269 7.59 -26.92 1.48
C TYR A 269 7.21 -26.36 2.86
N TYR A 270 6.01 -25.78 2.98
CA TYR A 270 5.54 -25.26 4.26
C TYR A 270 5.30 -26.38 5.29
N ASN A 271 4.58 -27.44 4.92
CA ASN A 271 4.27 -28.58 5.82
C ASN A 271 5.53 -29.29 6.32
N THR A 272 6.61 -29.28 5.56
CA THR A 272 7.90 -29.91 5.94
C THR A 272 8.84 -28.99 6.71
N GLY A 273 8.45 -27.72 6.93
CA GLY A 273 9.30 -26.71 7.58
C GLY A 273 10.48 -26.27 6.71
N ALA A 274 10.44 -26.56 5.39
CA ALA A 274 11.46 -26.10 4.44
C ALA A 274 11.38 -24.59 4.15
N VAL A 275 10.22 -23.98 4.42
CA VAL A 275 9.98 -22.55 4.30
C VAL A 275 9.23 -22.03 5.53
N ASP A 276 9.45 -20.77 5.88
CA ASP A 276 8.92 -20.14 7.08
C ASP A 276 7.63 -19.35 6.81
N TRP A 277 7.47 -18.82 5.59
CA TRP A 277 6.35 -17.97 5.21
C TRP A 277 6.02 -18.14 3.72
N VAL A 278 4.72 -18.28 3.39
CA VAL A 278 4.22 -18.32 2.00
C VAL A 278 3.26 -17.16 1.79
N THR A 279 3.55 -16.29 0.82
CA THR A 279 2.75 -15.11 0.45
C THR A 279 1.94 -15.32 -0.84
N THR A 280 1.98 -16.53 -1.42
CA THR A 280 1.31 -16.88 -2.66
C THR A 280 0.39 -18.09 -2.47
N ILE A 281 -0.07 -18.69 -3.56
CA ILE A 281 -1.05 -19.78 -3.56
C ILE A 281 -0.56 -21.01 -2.81
N VAL A 282 -1.46 -21.62 -2.04
CA VAL A 282 -1.30 -22.94 -1.39
C VAL A 282 -2.51 -23.82 -1.65
N ASN A 283 -2.32 -25.12 -1.63
CA ASN A 283 -3.41 -26.09 -1.62
C ASN A 283 -3.93 -26.26 -0.18
N GLN A 284 -4.95 -25.49 0.17
CA GLN A 284 -5.53 -25.46 1.52
C GLN A 284 -5.99 -26.83 2.02
N GLN A 285 -6.42 -27.73 1.11
CA GLN A 285 -6.88 -29.09 1.47
C GLN A 285 -5.73 -29.98 1.93
N LYS A 286 -4.50 -29.69 1.51
CA LYS A 286 -3.29 -30.43 1.86
C LYS A 286 -2.48 -29.76 2.99
N LEU A 287 -2.89 -28.58 3.44
CA LEU A 287 -2.21 -27.88 4.51
C LEU A 287 -2.45 -28.59 5.85
N LEU A 288 -1.36 -28.98 6.55
CA LEU A 288 -1.46 -29.74 7.80
C LEU A 288 -1.97 -28.89 8.97
N ASP A 289 -1.59 -27.60 9.03
CA ASP A 289 -2.12 -26.65 10.00
C ASP A 289 -2.87 -25.49 9.32
N PRO A 290 -4.21 -25.58 9.18
CA PRO A 290 -5.00 -24.49 8.62
C PRO A 290 -5.00 -23.21 9.45
N LYS A 291 -4.55 -23.23 10.72
CA LYS A 291 -4.44 -22.04 11.58
C LYS A 291 -3.28 -21.14 11.17
N ALA A 292 -2.34 -21.68 10.41
CA ALA A 292 -1.25 -20.91 9.84
C ALA A 292 -1.72 -19.92 8.74
N ILE A 293 -2.92 -20.11 8.20
CA ILE A 293 -3.51 -19.18 7.23
C ILE A 293 -3.93 -17.91 7.95
N GLN A 294 -3.29 -16.80 7.62
CA GLN A 294 -3.61 -15.45 8.08
C GLN A 294 -4.32 -14.71 6.95
N ILE A 295 -5.62 -14.47 7.08
CA ILE A 295 -6.41 -13.69 6.14
C ILE A 295 -6.70 -12.33 6.76
N ASN A 296 -6.40 -11.27 6.01
CA ASN A 296 -6.61 -9.90 6.44
C ASN A 296 -7.28 -9.07 5.36
N ALA A 297 -8.21 -8.20 5.77
CA ALA A 297 -8.74 -7.17 4.88
C ALA A 297 -7.69 -6.05 4.75
N ASN A 298 -7.30 -5.76 3.52
CA ASN A 298 -6.31 -4.72 3.24
C ASN A 298 -6.99 -3.37 3.04
N PHE A 299 -6.24 -2.32 3.29
CA PHE A 299 -6.60 -0.95 2.91
C PHE A 299 -6.50 -0.80 1.39
N GLY A 300 -7.35 -1.54 0.68
CA GLY A 300 -7.24 -1.70 -0.76
C GLY A 300 -8.57 -1.98 -1.44
N THR A 301 -8.65 -1.55 -2.70
CA THR A 301 -9.84 -1.72 -3.53
C THR A 301 -9.44 -2.29 -4.89
N GLY A 302 -10.10 -3.36 -5.29
CA GLY A 302 -10.08 -3.85 -6.67
C GLY A 302 -11.18 -3.17 -7.47
N PHE A 303 -10.82 -2.60 -8.61
CA PHE A 303 -11.73 -1.83 -9.44
C PHE A 303 -11.36 -1.89 -10.91
N LEU A 304 -12.34 -1.60 -11.76
CA LEU A 304 -12.12 -1.29 -13.17
C LEU A 304 -12.09 0.23 -13.34
N TYR A 305 -11.35 0.74 -14.30
CA TYR A 305 -11.38 2.16 -14.64
C TYR A 305 -11.26 2.39 -16.15
N PHE A 306 -11.85 3.47 -16.61
CA PHE A 306 -11.71 3.89 -18.00
C PHE A 306 -10.35 4.54 -18.26
N ARG A 307 -9.76 4.22 -19.40
CA ARG A 307 -8.59 4.92 -19.95
C ARG A 307 -9.02 5.76 -21.12
N LEU A 308 -8.78 7.06 -21.03
CA LEU A 308 -9.15 8.01 -22.07
C LEU A 308 -8.18 7.94 -23.26
N THR A 309 -8.57 8.53 -24.36
CA THR A 309 -7.88 8.39 -25.65
C THR A 309 -6.41 8.82 -25.60
N ASP A 310 -6.05 9.83 -24.81
CA ASP A 310 -4.66 10.31 -24.68
C ASP A 310 -3.70 9.30 -23.98
N LYS A 311 -4.24 8.30 -23.32
CA LYS A 311 -3.49 7.21 -22.68
C LYS A 311 -3.41 5.92 -23.49
N LYS A 312 -4.03 5.90 -24.64
CA LYS A 312 -4.00 4.74 -25.53
C LYS A 312 -2.87 4.84 -26.54
N PRO A 313 -2.37 3.70 -27.07
CA PRO A 313 -1.35 3.70 -28.12
C PRO A 313 -1.79 4.50 -29.36
N VAL A 314 -0.86 5.18 -29.99
CA VAL A 314 -1.11 5.89 -31.25
C VAL A 314 -1.59 4.92 -32.33
N GLY A 315 -2.74 5.24 -32.94
CA GLY A 315 -3.35 4.38 -33.97
C GLY A 315 -4.33 3.33 -33.38
N SER A 316 -4.67 3.41 -32.09
CA SER A 316 -5.75 2.63 -31.51
C SER A 316 -7.05 2.83 -32.30
N THR A 317 -7.77 1.73 -32.55
CA THR A 317 -9.08 1.74 -33.24
C THR A 317 -10.27 1.81 -32.27
N CYS A 318 -9.99 1.96 -30.96
CA CYS A 318 -11.02 2.09 -29.94
C CYS A 318 -11.84 3.38 -30.12
N SER A 319 -13.10 3.31 -29.72
CA SER A 319 -13.99 4.47 -29.79
C SER A 319 -13.56 5.57 -28.83
N ASN A 320 -13.49 6.82 -29.28
CA ASN A 320 -13.27 7.99 -28.43
C ASN A 320 -14.56 8.46 -27.70
N LEU A 321 -15.68 7.77 -27.90
CA LEU A 321 -16.94 8.08 -27.20
C LEU A 321 -16.80 7.87 -25.69
N TRP A 322 -15.89 6.99 -25.27
CA TRP A 322 -15.62 6.77 -23.84
C TRP A 322 -14.88 7.93 -23.15
N ASP A 323 -14.42 8.93 -23.90
CA ASP A 323 -13.92 10.20 -23.33
C ASP A 323 -15.05 11.05 -22.72
N TYR A 324 -16.30 10.80 -23.09
CA TYR A 324 -17.46 11.52 -22.62
C TYR A 324 -18.15 10.80 -21.45
N PRO A 325 -18.40 11.48 -20.31
CA PRO A 325 -18.98 10.87 -19.11
C PRO A 325 -20.38 10.28 -19.34
N GLU A 326 -21.18 10.84 -20.28
CA GLU A 326 -22.54 10.36 -20.55
C GLU A 326 -22.55 8.92 -21.07
N PHE A 327 -21.58 8.53 -21.91
CA PHE A 327 -21.46 7.15 -22.38
C PHE A 327 -20.97 6.22 -21.26
N ARG A 328 -19.98 6.65 -20.46
CA ARG A 328 -19.47 5.86 -19.34
C ARG A 328 -20.57 5.62 -18.30
N ASN A 329 -21.31 6.66 -17.93
CA ASN A 329 -22.40 6.55 -16.96
C ASN A 329 -23.53 5.63 -17.43
N ALA A 330 -23.82 5.57 -18.74
CA ALA A 330 -24.76 4.59 -19.26
C ALA A 330 -24.26 3.14 -19.08
N VAL A 331 -22.95 2.90 -19.25
CA VAL A 331 -22.33 1.60 -18.99
C VAL A 331 -22.39 1.25 -17.50
N LEU A 332 -22.13 2.21 -16.60
CA LEU A 332 -22.18 1.99 -15.15
C LEU A 332 -23.57 1.61 -14.66
N GLU A 333 -24.63 2.28 -15.16
CA GLU A 333 -26.01 1.93 -14.82
C GLU A 333 -26.40 0.53 -15.30
N ALA A 334 -25.86 0.09 -16.45
CA ALA A 334 -26.10 -1.26 -16.98
C ALA A 334 -25.24 -2.34 -16.34
N PHE A 335 -24.18 -1.96 -15.63
CA PHE A 335 -23.24 -2.94 -15.06
C PHE A 335 -23.96 -3.86 -14.06
N PRO A 336 -23.75 -5.17 -14.09
CA PRO A 336 -24.52 -6.13 -13.28
C PRO A 336 -23.99 -6.20 -11.82
N TRP A 337 -24.09 -5.11 -11.08
CA TRP A 337 -23.51 -4.87 -9.75
C TRP A 337 -23.82 -5.98 -8.76
N ASP A 338 -25.11 -6.33 -8.60
CA ASP A 338 -25.56 -7.37 -7.69
C ASP A 338 -24.89 -8.73 -7.91
N ALA A 339 -24.71 -9.10 -9.17
CA ALA A 339 -24.08 -10.39 -9.52
C ALA A 339 -22.57 -10.33 -9.30
N MET A 340 -21.92 -9.22 -9.68
CA MET A 340 -20.48 -9.03 -9.53
C MET A 340 -20.08 -8.95 -8.05
N HIS A 341 -20.81 -8.19 -7.25
CA HIS A 341 -20.52 -8.05 -5.82
C HIS A 341 -20.67 -9.35 -5.03
N LYS A 342 -21.59 -10.23 -5.42
CA LYS A 342 -21.77 -11.54 -4.75
C LYS A 342 -20.58 -12.49 -4.90
N LYS A 343 -19.68 -12.24 -5.85
CA LYS A 343 -18.47 -13.06 -6.06
C LYS A 343 -17.39 -12.80 -5.03
N TYR A 344 -17.37 -11.62 -4.46
CA TYR A 344 -16.27 -11.16 -3.62
C TYR A 344 -16.60 -11.32 -2.13
N LEU A 345 -15.58 -11.65 -1.35
CA LEU A 345 -15.69 -11.78 0.11
C LEU A 345 -16.16 -10.48 0.76
N ILE A 346 -15.63 -9.37 0.27
CA ILE A 346 -15.97 -8.02 0.72
C ILE A 346 -16.20 -7.17 -0.53
N PRO A 347 -17.45 -6.96 -0.95
CA PRO A 347 -17.76 -6.10 -2.10
C PRO A 347 -17.40 -4.64 -1.80
N ALA A 348 -17.06 -3.88 -2.83
CA ALA A 348 -16.80 -2.45 -2.76
C ALA A 348 -17.76 -1.68 -3.67
N THR A 349 -18.46 -0.71 -3.11
CA THR A 349 -19.36 0.19 -3.85
C THR A 349 -18.70 1.55 -4.15
N THR A 350 -17.60 1.87 -3.47
CA THR A 350 -16.82 3.12 -3.57
C THR A 350 -15.35 2.81 -3.80
N LEU A 351 -14.58 3.77 -4.30
CA LEU A 351 -13.15 3.61 -4.52
C LEU A 351 -12.36 3.65 -3.20
N VAL A 352 -12.58 4.70 -2.41
CA VAL A 352 -11.86 4.89 -1.14
C VAL A 352 -12.32 3.85 -0.12
N TYR A 353 -11.36 3.22 0.55
CA TYR A 353 -11.64 2.32 1.65
C TYR A 353 -12.24 3.10 2.83
N PRO A 354 -13.31 2.61 3.49
CA PRO A 354 -13.94 3.31 4.61
C PRO A 354 -12.94 3.58 5.75
N LEU A 355 -12.75 4.85 6.08
CA LEU A 355 -11.88 5.33 7.15
C LEU A 355 -12.69 6.04 8.24
N SER A 356 -12.18 6.03 9.46
CA SER A 356 -12.79 6.80 10.56
C SER A 356 -12.79 8.30 10.23
N GLY A 357 -13.95 8.94 10.35
CA GLY A 357 -14.14 10.36 10.03
C GLY A 357 -14.31 10.69 8.55
N TYR A 358 -14.18 9.71 7.65
CA TYR A 358 -14.53 9.89 6.24
C TYR A 358 -16.04 9.86 6.06
N PRO A 359 -16.64 10.76 5.25
CA PRO A 359 -18.08 10.78 5.05
C PRO A 359 -18.57 9.50 4.37
N GLN A 360 -19.82 9.15 4.60
CA GLN A 360 -20.45 8.10 3.82
C GLN A 360 -20.65 8.61 2.39
N ILE A 361 -20.21 7.81 1.42
CA ILE A 361 -20.32 8.08 -0.02
C ILE A 361 -21.37 7.13 -0.60
N ASP A 362 -22.28 7.65 -1.41
CA ASP A 362 -23.21 6.84 -2.19
C ASP A 362 -22.42 6.17 -3.33
N GLY A 363 -22.45 4.86 -3.35
CA GLY A 363 -21.67 4.07 -4.31
C GLY A 363 -22.56 3.24 -5.24
N PHE A 364 -21.93 2.43 -6.06
CA PHE A 364 -22.62 1.57 -7.02
C PHE A 364 -23.01 0.24 -6.35
N ASP A 365 -24.29 0.03 -6.08
CA ASP A 365 -24.80 -1.15 -5.40
C ASP A 365 -25.94 -1.88 -6.13
N TYR A 366 -26.53 -1.25 -7.16
CA TYR A 366 -27.62 -1.84 -7.95
C TYR A 366 -27.52 -1.47 -9.44
N THR A 367 -28.15 -2.28 -10.28
CA THR A 367 -28.22 -2.10 -11.74
C THR A 367 -29.54 -1.45 -12.13
N ASP A 368 -29.49 -0.36 -12.90
CA ASP A 368 -30.67 0.25 -13.49
C ASP A 368 -30.64 0.21 -15.03
N ALA A 369 -31.14 -0.88 -15.60
CA ALA A 369 -31.15 -1.08 -17.05
C ALA A 369 -32.06 -0.06 -17.78
N ILE A 370 -33.06 0.51 -17.11
CA ILE A 370 -33.95 1.53 -17.72
C ILE A 370 -33.19 2.84 -17.80
N GLU A 371 -32.61 3.30 -16.70
CA GLU A 371 -31.80 4.51 -16.65
C GLU A 371 -30.61 4.42 -17.60
N ALA A 372 -29.93 3.26 -17.63
CA ALA A 372 -28.84 2.98 -18.58
C ALA A 372 -29.25 3.24 -20.04
N SER A 373 -30.43 2.72 -20.43
CA SER A 373 -30.96 2.89 -21.79
C SER A 373 -31.32 4.35 -22.09
N LEU A 374 -31.87 5.07 -21.13
CA LEU A 374 -32.16 6.49 -21.25
C LEU A 374 -30.89 7.32 -21.40
N LYS A 375 -29.91 7.12 -20.51
CA LYS A 375 -28.61 7.81 -20.58
C LYS A 375 -27.89 7.55 -21.90
N MET A 376 -27.87 6.30 -22.38
CA MET A 376 -27.25 5.94 -23.65
C MET A 376 -27.92 6.63 -24.82
N LYS A 377 -29.27 6.65 -24.84
CA LYS A 377 -30.05 7.33 -25.89
C LYS A 377 -29.74 8.82 -25.92
N ASP A 378 -29.74 9.48 -24.75
CA ASP A 378 -29.47 10.91 -24.65
C ASP A 378 -28.02 11.24 -25.03
N ALA A 379 -27.04 10.42 -24.63
CA ALA A 379 -25.65 10.53 -25.04
C ALA A 379 -25.51 10.45 -26.59
N ARG A 380 -26.12 9.43 -27.20
CA ARG A 380 -26.11 9.27 -28.66
C ARG A 380 -26.71 10.47 -29.37
N GLN A 381 -27.86 10.99 -28.89
CA GLN A 381 -28.47 12.17 -29.44
C GLN A 381 -27.59 13.42 -29.31
N LYS A 382 -26.97 13.61 -28.15
CA LYS A 382 -26.10 14.75 -27.85
C LYS A 382 -24.87 14.80 -28.76
N TYR A 383 -24.27 13.64 -29.03
CA TYR A 383 -23.02 13.52 -29.79
C TYR A 383 -23.21 13.08 -31.24
N GLY A 384 -24.45 12.97 -31.73
CA GLY A 384 -24.76 12.66 -33.12
C GLY A 384 -24.45 11.23 -33.54
N VAL A 385 -24.50 10.29 -32.60
CA VAL A 385 -24.28 8.85 -32.85
C VAL A 385 -25.61 8.19 -33.19
N ALA A 386 -25.67 7.43 -34.30
CA ALA A 386 -26.91 6.74 -34.68
C ALA A 386 -27.32 5.69 -33.63
N GLN A 387 -28.64 5.50 -33.46
CA GLN A 387 -29.13 4.55 -32.46
C GLN A 387 -28.76 3.09 -32.77
N GLU A 388 -28.59 2.78 -34.05
CA GLU A 388 -28.25 1.45 -34.57
C GLU A 388 -26.74 1.23 -34.65
N GLU A 389 -25.93 2.25 -34.41
CA GLU A 389 -24.48 2.13 -34.43
C GLU A 389 -24.00 1.29 -33.25
N ILE A 390 -23.17 0.29 -33.54
CA ILE A 390 -22.54 -0.54 -32.50
C ILE A 390 -21.30 0.19 -31.99
N ILE A 391 -21.24 0.41 -30.68
CA ILE A 391 -20.11 1.05 -30.01
C ILE A 391 -19.20 -0.05 -29.43
N PRO A 392 -17.97 -0.20 -29.93
CA PRO A 392 -17.03 -1.16 -29.37
C PRO A 392 -16.56 -0.70 -27.98
N LEU A 393 -16.46 -1.65 -27.05
CA LEU A 393 -15.89 -1.49 -25.73
C LEU A 393 -14.88 -2.61 -25.48
N VAL A 394 -13.63 -2.24 -25.30
CA VAL A 394 -12.55 -3.20 -25.03
C VAL A 394 -12.18 -3.14 -23.55
N MET A 395 -12.31 -4.27 -22.87
CA MET A 395 -11.93 -4.44 -21.48
C MET A 395 -10.70 -5.35 -21.40
N HIS A 396 -9.67 -4.98 -20.61
CA HIS A 396 -8.49 -5.77 -20.36
C HIS A 396 -8.38 -6.10 -18.87
N VAL A 397 -8.42 -7.37 -18.54
CA VAL A 397 -8.47 -7.86 -17.15
C VAL A 397 -7.43 -8.97 -16.93
N PHE A 398 -7.20 -9.32 -15.68
CA PHE A 398 -6.41 -10.49 -15.33
C PHE A 398 -7.05 -11.78 -15.86
N GLU A 399 -6.24 -12.75 -16.20
CA GLU A 399 -6.73 -14.11 -16.45
C GLU A 399 -7.47 -14.63 -15.22
N ASN A 400 -8.67 -15.16 -15.44
CA ASN A 400 -9.60 -15.62 -14.41
C ASN A 400 -10.22 -14.53 -13.51
N GLU A 401 -10.11 -13.23 -13.85
CA GLU A 401 -10.87 -12.18 -13.16
C GLU A 401 -12.38 -12.42 -13.28
N PHE A 402 -12.83 -12.78 -14.46
CA PHE A 402 -14.22 -13.15 -14.77
C PHE A 402 -14.31 -14.59 -15.25
N SER A 403 -15.30 -15.33 -14.77
CA SER A 403 -15.67 -16.62 -15.34
C SER A 403 -16.40 -16.45 -16.67
N GLU A 404 -16.53 -17.51 -17.47
CA GLU A 404 -17.32 -17.48 -18.71
C GLU A 404 -18.78 -17.04 -18.49
N GLU A 405 -19.35 -17.37 -17.33
CA GLU A 405 -20.70 -16.94 -16.94
C GLU A 405 -20.76 -15.44 -16.65
N ASP A 406 -19.75 -14.90 -15.98
CA ASP A 406 -19.63 -13.46 -15.72
C ASP A 406 -19.44 -12.67 -17.01
N GLU A 407 -18.55 -13.11 -17.89
CA GLU A 407 -18.36 -12.49 -19.20
C GLU A 407 -19.63 -12.47 -20.03
N LYS A 408 -20.38 -13.58 -20.01
CA LYS A 408 -21.68 -13.65 -20.69
C LYS A 408 -22.67 -12.66 -20.09
N LEU A 409 -22.74 -12.55 -18.78
CA LEU A 409 -23.60 -11.60 -18.08
C LEU A 409 -23.24 -10.15 -18.41
N LEU A 410 -21.96 -9.82 -18.42
CA LEU A 410 -21.47 -8.48 -18.80
C LEU A 410 -21.86 -8.13 -20.24
N ARG A 411 -21.69 -9.05 -21.19
CA ARG A 411 -22.12 -8.82 -22.58
C ARG A 411 -23.63 -8.63 -22.68
N GLN A 412 -24.41 -9.45 -21.99
CA GLN A 412 -25.89 -9.36 -21.98
C GLN A 412 -26.41 -8.06 -21.37
N SER A 413 -25.71 -7.50 -20.37
CA SER A 413 -26.12 -6.24 -19.75
C SER A 413 -25.86 -5.02 -20.66
N LEU A 414 -24.84 -5.09 -21.53
CA LEU A 414 -24.44 -4.00 -22.41
C LEU A 414 -25.06 -4.06 -23.82
N GLU A 415 -25.46 -5.25 -24.28
CA GLU A 415 -26.09 -5.45 -25.60
C GLU A 415 -27.30 -4.51 -25.85
N PRO A 416 -28.25 -4.30 -24.89
CA PRO A 416 -29.38 -3.41 -25.10
C PRO A 416 -29.00 -1.95 -25.32
N LEU A 417 -27.77 -1.56 -24.93
CA LEU A 417 -27.22 -0.21 -25.16
C LEU A 417 -26.58 -0.05 -26.56
N GLY A 418 -26.52 -1.13 -27.36
CA GLY A 418 -25.76 -1.17 -28.60
C GLY A 418 -24.24 -1.15 -28.37
N VAL A 419 -23.78 -1.68 -27.24
CA VAL A 419 -22.35 -1.78 -26.90
C VAL A 419 -21.87 -3.21 -27.09
N GLU A 420 -20.79 -3.37 -27.91
CA GLU A 420 -20.15 -4.66 -28.16
C GLU A 420 -18.90 -4.80 -27.28
N LEU A 421 -19.01 -5.64 -26.23
CA LEU A 421 -17.93 -5.86 -25.27
C LEU A 421 -16.95 -6.92 -25.75
N THR A 422 -15.69 -6.56 -25.89
CA THR A 422 -14.56 -7.46 -26.07
C THR A 422 -13.74 -7.52 -24.78
N ILE A 423 -13.55 -8.73 -24.22
CA ILE A 423 -12.71 -8.92 -23.02
C ILE A 423 -11.39 -9.55 -23.46
N LYS A 424 -10.29 -8.87 -23.14
CA LYS A 424 -8.91 -9.35 -23.28
C LYS A 424 -8.39 -9.79 -21.93
N THR A 425 -7.70 -10.91 -21.86
CA THR A 425 -7.11 -11.41 -20.63
C THR A 425 -5.61 -11.59 -20.77
N THR A 426 -4.88 -11.40 -19.68
CA THR A 426 -3.44 -11.64 -19.58
C THR A 426 -3.12 -12.32 -18.26
N PRO A 427 -2.20 -13.31 -18.23
CA PRO A 427 -1.75 -13.92 -16.99
C PRO A 427 -1.27 -12.86 -15.99
N SER A 428 -1.60 -13.03 -14.72
CA SER A 428 -1.38 -12.02 -13.67
C SER A 428 0.06 -11.52 -13.61
N TYR A 429 1.04 -12.42 -13.81
CA TYR A 429 2.47 -12.07 -13.77
C TYR A 429 2.95 -11.20 -14.95
N LEU A 430 2.18 -11.14 -16.05
CA LEU A 430 2.46 -10.29 -17.23
C LEU A 430 1.54 -9.07 -17.32
N TYR A 431 0.44 -9.08 -16.57
CA TYR A 431 -0.65 -8.11 -16.74
C TYR A 431 -0.16 -6.66 -16.64
N TYR A 432 0.50 -6.30 -15.54
CA TYR A 432 0.97 -4.93 -15.32
C TYR A 432 2.07 -4.50 -16.30
N ALA A 433 2.88 -5.43 -16.80
CA ALA A 433 3.88 -5.13 -17.83
C ALA A 433 3.25 -4.86 -19.21
N THR A 434 2.05 -5.37 -19.46
CA THR A 434 1.36 -5.26 -20.76
C THR A 434 0.30 -4.17 -20.81
N ILE A 435 -0.27 -3.80 -19.65
CA ILE A 435 -1.40 -2.87 -19.56
C ILE A 435 -1.05 -1.47 -20.10
N ALA A 436 0.18 -1.00 -19.89
CA ALA A 436 0.63 0.31 -20.37
C ALA A 436 0.57 0.42 -21.91
N SER A 437 0.77 -0.69 -22.63
CA SER A 437 0.68 -0.77 -24.10
C SER A 437 -0.68 -1.25 -24.62
N SER A 438 -1.64 -1.49 -23.73
CA SER A 438 -2.98 -1.93 -24.10
C SER A 438 -3.78 -0.80 -24.73
N ASP A 439 -4.56 -1.13 -25.76
CA ASP A 439 -5.53 -0.25 -26.40
C ASP A 439 -6.92 -0.31 -25.74
N ALA A 440 -7.06 -0.99 -24.59
CA ALA A 440 -8.31 -1.17 -23.89
C ALA A 440 -8.91 0.15 -23.38
N ASP A 441 -10.24 0.21 -23.45
CA ASP A 441 -11.04 1.32 -22.91
C ASP A 441 -11.20 1.20 -21.39
N ILE A 442 -11.31 -0.03 -20.89
CA ILE A 442 -11.41 -0.34 -19.46
C ILE A 442 -10.28 -1.29 -19.08
N VAL A 443 -9.67 -1.06 -17.95
CA VAL A 443 -8.64 -1.93 -17.38
C VAL A 443 -8.95 -2.26 -15.92
N ALA A 444 -8.56 -3.45 -15.48
CA ALA A 444 -8.65 -3.86 -14.09
C ALA A 444 -7.42 -3.44 -13.31
N THR A 445 -7.59 -3.15 -12.03
CA THR A 445 -6.48 -2.96 -11.09
C THR A 445 -6.94 -3.28 -9.68
N SER A 446 -5.97 -3.54 -8.79
CA SER A 446 -6.17 -3.56 -7.35
C SER A 446 -5.15 -2.62 -6.74
N TRP A 447 -5.61 -1.67 -5.96
CA TRP A 447 -4.78 -0.68 -5.31
C TRP A 447 -4.87 -0.82 -3.80
N ILE A 448 -3.73 -1.00 -3.16
CA ILE A 448 -3.58 -0.91 -1.71
C ILE A 448 -3.04 0.47 -1.41
N GLY A 449 -3.74 1.23 -0.57
CA GLY A 449 -3.31 2.58 -0.22
C GLY A 449 -1.97 2.57 0.52
N ASP A 450 -1.07 3.42 0.11
CA ASP A 450 0.31 3.50 0.62
C ASP A 450 0.40 4.13 2.02
N PHE A 451 -0.66 4.80 2.45
CA PHE A 451 -0.81 5.43 3.76
C PHE A 451 -2.30 5.55 4.11
N ALA A 452 -2.63 5.54 5.41
CA ALA A 452 -4.01 5.53 5.90
C ALA A 452 -4.67 6.92 5.73
N ASP A 453 -5.00 7.27 4.48
CA ASP A 453 -5.63 8.53 4.09
C ASP A 453 -6.40 8.34 2.76
N PRO A 454 -7.57 8.97 2.56
CA PRO A 454 -8.32 8.88 1.30
C PRO A 454 -7.50 9.32 0.08
N LEU A 455 -6.57 10.25 0.25
CA LEU A 455 -5.70 10.74 -0.82
C LEU A 455 -4.90 9.60 -1.47
N ALA A 456 -4.58 8.52 -0.74
CA ALA A 456 -3.90 7.35 -1.29
C ALA A 456 -4.65 6.68 -2.46
N PHE A 457 -5.95 6.92 -2.59
CA PHE A 457 -6.78 6.45 -3.71
C PHE A 457 -7.08 7.57 -4.71
N LEU A 458 -7.41 8.77 -4.22
CA LEU A 458 -7.83 9.88 -5.07
C LEU A 458 -6.67 10.46 -5.90
N GLU A 459 -5.45 10.36 -5.41
CA GLU A 459 -4.23 10.78 -6.14
C GLU A 459 -4.06 10.02 -7.47
N LEU A 460 -4.60 8.79 -7.58
CA LEU A 460 -4.60 8.01 -8.83
C LEU A 460 -5.34 8.71 -9.99
N PHE A 461 -6.22 9.66 -9.68
CA PHE A 461 -7.03 10.38 -10.65
C PHE A 461 -6.77 11.89 -10.67
N HIS A 462 -5.86 12.39 -9.83
CA HIS A 462 -5.44 13.80 -9.85
C HIS A 462 -4.77 14.15 -11.17
N GLY A 463 -5.20 15.22 -11.83
CA GLY A 463 -4.75 15.59 -13.18
C GLY A 463 -3.25 15.88 -13.31
N GLY A 464 -2.59 16.26 -12.21
CA GLY A 464 -1.14 16.50 -12.13
C GLY A 464 -0.32 15.31 -11.64
N SER A 465 -0.95 14.22 -11.21
CA SER A 465 -0.30 13.06 -10.61
C SER A 465 0.45 12.22 -11.64
N THR A 466 1.62 11.73 -11.24
CA THR A 466 2.38 10.73 -12.01
C THR A 466 1.76 9.33 -11.92
N MET A 467 0.84 9.11 -10.99
CA MET A 467 0.11 7.85 -10.83
C MET A 467 -1.18 7.80 -11.67
N ASN A 468 -1.59 8.92 -12.28
CA ASN A 468 -2.80 8.96 -13.10
C ASN A 468 -2.58 8.30 -14.47
N ASP A 469 -2.97 7.03 -14.54
CA ASP A 469 -2.91 6.23 -15.78
C ASP A 469 -4.23 6.25 -16.58
N SER A 470 -5.27 6.90 -16.04
CA SER A 470 -6.56 7.03 -16.72
C SER A 470 -6.60 8.11 -17.79
N GLY A 471 -5.76 9.15 -17.69
CA GLY A 471 -5.81 10.36 -18.51
C GLY A 471 -6.92 11.34 -18.13
N TRP A 472 -7.77 10.98 -17.15
CA TRP A 472 -8.84 11.86 -16.69
C TRP A 472 -8.31 13.09 -15.96
N LYS A 473 -8.96 14.23 -16.18
CA LYS A 473 -8.66 15.51 -15.52
C LYS A 473 -9.96 16.24 -15.28
N ASP A 474 -10.12 16.75 -14.08
CA ASP A 474 -11.26 17.57 -13.69
C ASP A 474 -10.78 18.67 -12.74
N GLU A 475 -10.98 19.93 -13.12
CA GLU A 475 -10.50 21.10 -12.37
C GLU A 475 -11.19 21.24 -11.00
N VAL A 476 -12.45 20.75 -10.87
CA VAL A 476 -13.18 20.81 -9.59
C VAL A 476 -12.65 19.74 -8.65
N PHE A 477 -12.43 18.53 -9.15
CA PHE A 477 -11.80 17.43 -8.40
C PHE A 477 -10.41 17.84 -7.92
N ASP A 478 -9.55 18.28 -8.82
CA ASP A 478 -8.17 18.69 -8.50
C ASP A 478 -8.18 19.84 -7.47
N GLY A 479 -9.05 20.84 -7.65
CA GLY A 479 -9.20 21.95 -6.71
C GLY A 479 -9.70 21.54 -5.32
N LEU A 480 -10.46 20.43 -5.19
CA LEU A 480 -10.86 19.88 -3.90
C LEU A 480 -9.68 19.21 -3.19
N LEU A 481 -8.83 18.46 -3.92
CA LEU A 481 -7.61 17.85 -3.36
C LEU A 481 -6.64 18.93 -2.87
N GLU A 482 -6.43 19.99 -3.64
CA GLU A 482 -5.59 21.13 -3.25
C GLU A 482 -6.11 21.84 -1.98
N LYS A 483 -7.44 22.07 -1.89
CA LYS A 483 -8.07 22.64 -0.68
C LYS A 483 -7.91 21.71 0.51
N ALA A 484 -8.12 20.41 0.31
CA ALA A 484 -7.96 19.41 1.35
C ALA A 484 -6.55 19.39 1.94
N ALA A 485 -5.52 19.68 1.14
CA ALA A 485 -4.13 19.72 1.61
C ALA A 485 -3.90 20.75 2.73
N THR A 486 -4.71 21.80 2.79
CA THR A 486 -4.56 22.91 3.75
C THR A 486 -5.61 22.95 4.85
N ALA A 487 -6.67 22.14 4.73
CA ALA A 487 -7.82 22.13 5.61
C ALA A 487 -7.52 21.49 6.98
N SER A 488 -8.41 21.69 7.96
CA SER A 488 -8.42 20.93 9.20
C SER A 488 -8.83 19.46 8.94
N ASP A 489 -8.50 18.54 9.84
CA ASP A 489 -8.70 17.11 9.61
C ASP A 489 -10.17 16.77 9.22
N THR A 490 -11.16 17.29 9.93
CA THR A 490 -12.58 17.05 9.61
C THR A 490 -13.00 17.68 8.28
N GLU A 491 -12.57 18.90 8.00
CA GLU A 491 -12.85 19.59 6.75
C GLU A 491 -12.15 18.89 5.58
N ARG A 492 -10.91 18.44 5.81
CA ARG A 492 -10.14 17.66 4.85
C ARG A 492 -10.89 16.39 4.43
N MET A 493 -11.37 15.59 5.39
CA MET A 493 -12.13 14.38 5.09
C MET A 493 -13.38 14.66 4.27
N ASN A 494 -14.09 15.76 4.57
CA ASN A 494 -15.27 16.16 3.81
C ASN A 494 -14.93 16.62 2.38
N LEU A 495 -13.83 17.35 2.18
CA LEU A 495 -13.39 17.78 0.85
C LEU A 495 -12.96 16.58 -0.01
N LEU A 496 -12.24 15.61 0.59
CA LEU A 496 -11.85 14.38 -0.09
C LEU A 496 -13.08 13.52 -0.44
N GLY A 497 -14.11 13.48 0.42
CA GLY A 497 -15.37 12.81 0.11
C GLY A 497 -16.14 13.48 -1.04
N GLN A 498 -16.13 14.82 -1.13
CA GLN A 498 -16.68 15.53 -2.27
C GLN A 498 -15.92 15.22 -3.56
N ALA A 499 -14.60 15.11 -3.48
CA ALA A 499 -13.79 14.71 -4.63
C ALA A 499 -14.13 13.28 -5.09
N GLU A 500 -14.31 12.33 -4.17
CA GLU A 500 -14.71 10.97 -4.54
C GLU A 500 -16.08 10.94 -5.24
N ASN A 501 -17.06 11.71 -4.76
CA ASN A 501 -18.36 11.82 -5.44
C ASN A 501 -18.19 12.29 -6.89
N ILE A 502 -17.38 13.34 -7.15
CA ILE A 502 -17.11 13.81 -8.51
C ILE A 502 -16.49 12.71 -9.37
N LEU A 503 -15.54 11.96 -8.82
CA LEU A 503 -14.89 10.87 -9.54
C LEU A 503 -15.90 9.76 -9.89
N LEU A 504 -16.74 9.34 -8.95
CA LEU A 504 -17.78 8.34 -9.20
C LEU A 504 -18.80 8.84 -10.23
N ASP A 505 -19.30 10.07 -10.08
CA ASP A 505 -20.25 10.70 -11.00
C ASP A 505 -19.69 10.87 -12.42
N SER A 506 -18.36 10.95 -12.57
CA SER A 506 -17.71 11.02 -13.88
C SER A 506 -17.76 9.72 -14.66
N GLY A 507 -18.14 8.61 -14.02
CA GLY A 507 -18.16 7.27 -14.60
C GLY A 507 -16.80 6.68 -14.86
N MET A 508 -15.72 7.24 -14.27
CA MET A 508 -14.36 6.77 -14.53
C MET A 508 -14.02 5.45 -13.83
N VAL A 509 -14.66 5.13 -12.70
CA VAL A 509 -14.29 4.02 -11.82
C VAL A 509 -15.47 3.09 -11.58
N LEU A 510 -15.19 1.78 -11.58
CA LEU A 510 -16.14 0.71 -11.24
C LEU A 510 -15.53 -0.09 -10.07
N PRO A 511 -15.82 0.27 -8.82
CA PRO A 511 -15.33 -0.46 -7.66
C PRO A 511 -15.96 -1.86 -7.59
N LEU A 512 -15.17 -2.89 -7.33
CA LEU A 512 -15.66 -4.28 -7.32
C LEU A 512 -15.56 -4.92 -5.94
N TYR A 513 -14.37 -4.83 -5.30
CA TYR A 513 -14.13 -5.52 -4.03
C TYR A 513 -13.09 -4.79 -3.17
N ARG A 514 -13.11 -5.08 -1.86
CA ARG A 514 -12.01 -4.74 -0.98
C ARG A 514 -10.98 -5.85 -1.02
N SER A 515 -9.71 -5.47 -1.17
CA SER A 515 -8.61 -6.42 -1.26
C SER A 515 -8.44 -7.18 0.05
N VAL A 516 -8.06 -8.45 -0.06
CA VAL A 516 -7.69 -9.28 1.08
C VAL A 516 -6.34 -9.92 0.81
N SER A 517 -5.50 -10.00 1.82
CA SER A 517 -4.27 -10.77 1.77
C SER A 517 -4.46 -12.13 2.42
N SER A 518 -3.73 -13.11 1.93
CA SER A 518 -3.66 -14.45 2.50
C SER A 518 -2.20 -14.86 2.61
N ASN A 519 -1.75 -15.04 3.83
CA ASN A 519 -0.39 -15.45 4.17
C ASN A 519 -0.44 -16.78 4.91
N VAL A 520 0.53 -17.66 4.67
CA VAL A 520 0.67 -18.91 5.43
C VAL A 520 1.95 -18.80 6.27
N ILE A 521 1.76 -18.63 7.57
CA ILE A 521 2.85 -18.40 8.53
C ILE A 521 2.43 -18.90 9.92
N ASP A 522 3.31 -19.60 10.60
CA ASP A 522 3.07 -20.05 11.97
C ASP A 522 3.52 -18.99 12.98
N LEU A 523 2.57 -18.24 13.51
CA LEU A 523 2.85 -17.18 14.49
C LEU A 523 3.25 -17.73 15.87
N THR A 524 3.24 -19.04 16.08
CA THR A 524 3.83 -19.66 17.28
C THR A 524 5.35 -19.86 17.13
N GLU A 525 5.84 -19.96 15.90
CA GLU A 525 7.26 -20.14 15.55
C GLU A 525 7.93 -18.84 15.05
N VAL A 526 7.13 -17.89 14.52
CA VAL A 526 7.62 -16.61 13.99
C VAL A 526 7.11 -15.45 14.82
N GLY A 527 7.99 -14.52 15.15
CA GLY A 527 7.66 -13.25 15.80
C GLY A 527 8.02 -12.05 14.93
N GLY A 528 7.50 -10.87 15.31
CA GLY A 528 7.71 -9.64 14.56
C GLY A 528 6.88 -9.53 13.27
N TRP A 529 6.05 -10.53 12.99
CA TRP A 529 5.04 -10.50 11.95
C TRP A 529 3.69 -10.14 12.56
N TYR A 530 3.07 -9.08 12.06
CA TYR A 530 1.78 -8.57 12.56
C TYR A 530 0.82 -8.42 11.40
N THR A 531 -0.40 -8.89 11.56
CA THR A 531 -1.49 -8.63 10.61
C THR A 531 -1.77 -7.14 10.54
N ASN A 532 -1.68 -6.56 9.35
CA ASN A 532 -1.96 -5.14 9.16
C ASN A 532 -2.60 -4.86 7.80
N ALA A 533 -3.27 -3.70 7.70
CA ALA A 533 -4.06 -3.36 6.52
C ALA A 533 -3.24 -3.05 5.25
N PHE A 534 -1.93 -2.87 5.36
CA PHE A 534 -1.07 -2.66 4.18
C PHE A 534 -0.44 -3.95 3.67
N ASP A 535 -0.55 -5.05 4.43
CA ASP A 535 0.12 -6.32 4.17
C ASP A 535 1.65 -6.17 3.98
N ILE A 536 2.23 -5.18 4.66
CA ILE A 536 3.66 -4.91 4.66
C ILE A 536 4.23 -5.31 6.01
N HIS A 537 5.21 -6.23 5.98
CA HIS A 537 5.82 -6.79 7.18
C HIS A 537 7.32 -6.49 7.17
N PRO A 538 7.78 -5.39 7.82
CA PRO A 538 9.17 -4.98 7.76
C PRO A 538 10.10 -6.08 8.22
N LEU A 539 10.99 -6.53 7.32
CA LEU A 539 11.85 -7.70 7.50
C LEU A 539 12.77 -7.58 8.72
N LYS A 540 13.13 -6.36 9.11
CA LYS A 540 13.98 -6.07 10.26
C LYS A 540 13.39 -6.50 11.61
N TYR A 541 12.07 -6.66 11.70
CA TYR A 541 11.39 -7.07 12.93
C TYR A 541 11.20 -8.59 13.04
N LEU A 542 11.35 -9.34 11.93
CA LEU A 542 11.12 -10.78 11.92
C LEU A 542 12.17 -11.52 12.72
N TYR A 543 11.73 -12.54 13.46
CA TYR A 543 12.61 -13.46 14.19
C TYR A 543 11.97 -14.82 14.38
N LYS A 544 12.77 -15.87 14.58
CA LYS A 544 12.29 -17.21 14.95
C LYS A 544 12.14 -17.29 16.47
N LYS A 545 11.01 -17.80 16.93
CA LYS A 545 10.69 -18.01 18.35
C LYS A 545 11.28 -19.33 18.83
N GLN A 546 11.52 -19.42 20.13
CA GLN A 546 11.86 -20.70 20.76
C GLN A 546 10.63 -21.63 20.71
N PRO A 547 10.80 -22.92 20.32
CA PRO A 547 9.72 -23.88 20.39
C PRO A 547 9.19 -23.95 21.82
N LYS A 548 7.91 -23.64 22.02
CA LYS A 548 7.24 -23.88 23.31
C LYS A 548 6.94 -25.37 23.39
N PHE A 549 7.81 -26.14 24.05
CA PHE A 549 7.54 -27.54 24.36
C PHE A 549 6.37 -27.63 25.32
N ASN A 550 5.15 -27.79 24.81
CA ASN A 550 4.04 -28.30 25.58
C ASN A 550 4.20 -29.82 25.60
N SER A 551 4.40 -30.36 26.79
CA SER A 551 4.50 -31.81 27.03
C SER A 551 3.24 -32.59 26.62
N GLU A 552 2.17 -31.92 26.19
CA GLU A 552 0.89 -32.50 25.76
C GLU A 552 0.77 -32.68 24.23
N ASN A 553 1.66 -32.12 23.42
CA ASN A 553 1.62 -32.19 21.97
C ASN A 553 2.94 -32.73 21.39
N ILE A 554 3.30 -33.97 21.72
CA ILE A 554 4.26 -34.71 20.90
C ILE A 554 3.48 -35.28 19.71
N VAL A 555 3.18 -34.46 18.74
CA VAL A 555 2.90 -34.92 17.38
C VAL A 555 4.27 -34.93 16.68
N MET A 556 4.83 -36.13 16.48
CA MET A 556 5.97 -36.25 15.56
C MET A 556 5.49 -35.78 14.19
N ARG A 557 6.04 -34.64 13.75
CA ARG A 557 5.93 -34.16 12.38
C ARG A 557 6.82 -35.00 11.48
#